data_4bb7f0b7217d3e71f2c1ab593ac846ee
#
_entry.id   4bb7f0b7217d3e71f2c1ab593ac846ee
#
_cell.length_a   1.000
_cell.length_b   1.000
_cell.length_c   1.000
_cell.angle_alpha   90.00
_cell.angle_beta   90.00
_cell.angle_gamma   90.00
#
_symmetry.space_group_name_H-M   'P 1'
#
loop_
_entity.id
_entity.type
_entity.pdbx_description
1 polymer ?
#
loop_
_entity_poly.entity_id
_entity_poly.type
_entity_poly.pdbx_seq_one_letter_code
_entity_poly.pdbx_strand_id
1 'polypeptide(L)'
;MPMSLEHAILSRLPPVLRGPLLQLLTRNLDLDPEMLRGRRVLIMGSASCLAEDLGALDCARYDLLVRFNNGLDTPVQLRGHDALRCDLLFHSLTGDARPVTPDKLDRAGVRCIVHRTATRSALLNTLIQKKRLRGVPVVRIPLERYRSLSRRLGGASPSSGLVAASVMLDMPVAELAIAGFTFFSTRYIAGYDDAVATDEAARSRVAAAGHHDPEAEAAILAKDVAAAISRGMNVTLGPNVLRAIARVTGRPIDSLLACAPSSGPQAQISNSDPGAADLRP
;
A
#
# COMPACT_ATOMS: atom_id res chain seq x y z
N MET A 1 -22.45 7.62 22.17
CA MET A 1 -21.41 8.63 21.95
C MET A 1 -22.06 9.90 21.40
N PRO A 2 -21.73 11.10 21.88
CA PRO A 2 -22.29 12.33 21.33
C PRO A 2 -21.87 12.46 19.86
N MET A 3 -22.85 12.77 19.00
CA MET A 3 -22.57 13.08 17.58
C MET A 3 -21.57 14.23 17.48
N SER A 4 -20.58 14.10 16.61
CA SER A 4 -19.66 15.23 16.35
C SER A 4 -20.41 16.41 15.74
N LEU A 5 -19.90 17.62 15.94
CA LEU A 5 -20.49 18.84 15.38
C LEU A 5 -20.63 18.75 13.85
N GLU A 6 -19.62 18.15 13.20
CA GLU A 6 -19.60 17.93 11.76
C GLU A 6 -20.74 16.99 11.32
N HIS A 7 -21.01 15.95 12.08
CA HIS A 7 -22.13 15.05 11.82
C HIS A 7 -23.48 15.77 11.98
N ALA A 8 -23.60 16.59 13.01
CA ALA A 8 -24.81 17.37 13.27
C ALA A 8 -25.06 18.41 12.15
N ILE A 9 -24.01 19.06 11.65
CA ILE A 9 -24.11 20.02 10.52
C ILE A 9 -24.51 19.29 9.23
N LEU A 10 -23.80 18.19 8.90
CA LEU A 10 -24.07 17.46 7.67
C LEU A 10 -25.44 16.79 7.66
N SER A 11 -25.94 16.33 8.81
CA SER A 11 -27.28 15.74 8.90
C SER A 11 -28.41 16.74 8.62
N ARG A 12 -28.17 18.03 8.84
CA ARG A 12 -29.13 19.11 8.56
C ARG A 12 -29.15 19.58 7.11
N LEU A 13 -28.15 19.22 6.31
CA LEU A 13 -28.10 19.58 4.90
C LEU A 13 -28.97 18.65 4.05
N PRO A 14 -29.57 19.17 2.97
CA PRO A 14 -30.21 18.33 1.96
C PRO A 14 -29.25 17.25 1.45
N PRO A 15 -29.70 16.00 1.26
CA PRO A 15 -28.83 14.89 0.84
C PRO A 15 -28.02 15.18 -0.43
N VAL A 16 -28.59 15.94 -1.37
CA VAL A 16 -27.96 16.32 -2.64
C VAL A 16 -26.73 17.21 -2.42
N LEU A 17 -26.68 18.02 -1.38
CA LEU A 17 -25.59 18.94 -1.09
C LEU A 17 -24.49 18.33 -0.23
N ARG A 18 -24.77 17.23 0.51
CA ARG A 18 -23.81 16.60 1.43
C ARG A 18 -22.56 16.09 0.70
N GLY A 19 -22.76 15.44 -0.44
CA GLY A 19 -21.65 14.89 -1.22
C GLY A 19 -20.71 15.94 -1.79
N PRO A 20 -21.19 16.96 -2.53
CA PRO A 20 -20.37 18.05 -3.04
C PRO A 20 -19.66 18.83 -1.93
N LEU A 21 -20.35 19.13 -0.82
CA LEU A 21 -19.73 19.83 0.30
C LEU A 21 -18.59 19.02 0.94
N LEU A 22 -18.81 17.72 1.20
CA LEU A 22 -17.76 16.85 1.73
C LEU A 22 -16.55 16.76 0.78
N GLN A 23 -16.77 16.68 -0.51
CA GLN A 23 -15.69 16.71 -1.49
C GLN A 23 -14.91 18.02 -1.44
N LEU A 24 -15.61 19.14 -1.35
CA LEU A 24 -14.97 20.46 -1.23
C LEU A 24 -14.14 20.56 0.05
N LEU A 25 -14.70 20.15 1.19
CA LEU A 25 -14.02 20.20 2.50
C LEU A 25 -12.81 19.25 2.59
N THR A 26 -12.78 18.22 1.77
CA THR A 26 -11.72 17.21 1.81
C THR A 26 -10.77 17.24 0.61
N ARG A 27 -10.95 18.13 -0.36
CA ARG A 27 -10.11 18.22 -1.57
C ARG A 27 -8.63 18.43 -1.27
N ASN A 28 -8.33 19.21 -0.22
CA ASN A 28 -6.96 19.51 0.22
C ASN A 28 -6.38 18.41 1.14
N LEU A 29 -7.10 17.29 1.30
CA LEU A 29 -6.63 16.12 2.05
C LEU A 29 -6.15 15.00 1.13
N ASP A 30 -6.16 15.19 -0.17
CA ASP A 30 -5.64 14.16 -1.09
C ASP A 30 -4.12 14.01 -0.87
N LEU A 31 -3.64 12.77 -0.97
CA LEU A 31 -2.22 12.46 -0.87
C LEU A 31 -1.46 13.22 -1.97
N ASP A 32 -0.54 14.07 -1.55
CA ASP A 32 0.26 14.88 -2.46
C ASP A 32 1.36 14.01 -3.11
N PRO A 33 1.41 13.89 -4.44
CA PRO A 33 2.47 13.18 -5.14
C PRO A 33 3.88 13.70 -4.85
N GLU A 34 4.02 14.98 -4.55
CA GLU A 34 5.33 15.59 -4.26
C GLU A 34 5.97 15.03 -2.98
N MET A 35 5.19 14.57 -2.03
CA MET A 35 5.70 13.88 -0.83
C MET A 35 6.48 12.60 -1.16
N LEU A 36 6.20 12.01 -2.32
CA LEU A 36 6.74 10.72 -2.76
C LEU A 36 7.76 10.85 -3.89
N ARG A 37 7.92 12.06 -4.44
CA ARG A 37 8.81 12.28 -5.60
C ARG A 37 10.25 11.86 -5.30
N GLY A 38 10.77 10.98 -6.15
CA GLY A 38 12.14 10.49 -6.06
C GLY A 38 12.43 9.60 -4.86
N ARG A 39 11.42 9.20 -4.07
CA ARG A 39 11.60 8.31 -2.91
C ARG A 39 11.64 6.85 -3.35
N ARG A 40 12.42 6.04 -2.64
CA ARG A 40 12.39 4.57 -2.72
C ARG A 40 11.42 4.07 -1.64
N VAL A 41 10.37 3.38 -2.07
CA VAL A 41 9.25 2.98 -1.22
C VAL A 41 9.18 1.46 -1.09
N LEU A 42 9.06 0.95 0.12
CA LEU A 42 8.79 -0.46 0.41
C LEU A 42 7.38 -0.60 0.98
N ILE A 43 6.53 -1.33 0.30
CA ILE A 43 5.20 -1.71 0.77
C ILE A 43 5.28 -3.07 1.44
N MET A 44 4.90 -3.13 2.71
CA MET A 44 4.89 -4.35 3.51
C MET A 44 3.46 -4.80 3.80
N GLY A 45 3.06 -5.90 3.17
CA GLY A 45 1.81 -6.61 3.47
C GLY A 45 1.82 -7.28 4.85
N SER A 46 0.76 -8.05 5.11
CA SER A 46 0.57 -8.70 6.41
C SER A 46 0.65 -10.22 6.32
N ALA A 47 1.09 -10.79 5.20
CA ALA A 47 1.19 -12.24 5.02
C ALA A 47 2.28 -12.85 5.90
N SER A 48 2.08 -14.09 6.36
CA SER A 48 3.04 -14.81 7.22
C SER A 48 4.42 -14.99 6.59
N CYS A 49 4.51 -14.96 5.26
CA CYS A 49 5.75 -15.07 4.50
C CYS A 49 6.48 -13.71 4.33
N LEU A 50 6.03 -12.63 4.99
CA LEU A 50 6.64 -11.31 4.86
C LEU A 50 8.14 -11.34 5.20
N ALA A 51 8.54 -12.05 6.25
CA ALA A 51 9.95 -12.13 6.66
C ALA A 51 10.85 -12.72 5.57
N GLU A 52 10.37 -13.74 4.84
CA GLU A 52 11.07 -14.34 3.70
C GLU A 52 11.24 -13.34 2.55
N ASP A 53 10.17 -12.60 2.22
CA ASP A 53 10.24 -11.55 1.19
C ASP A 53 11.21 -10.43 1.58
N LEU A 54 11.20 -10.00 2.84
CA LEU A 54 12.12 -8.96 3.34
C LEU A 54 13.58 -9.44 3.36
N GLY A 55 13.81 -10.73 3.63
CA GLY A 55 15.14 -11.34 3.56
C GLY A 55 15.76 -11.35 2.15
N ALA A 56 14.93 -11.31 1.10
CA ALA A 56 15.33 -11.22 -0.28
C ALA A 56 15.54 -9.77 -0.77
N LEU A 57 15.25 -8.76 0.07
CA LEU A 57 15.32 -7.34 -0.27
C LEU A 57 16.36 -6.63 0.59
N ASP A 58 17.11 -5.71 0.01
CA ASP A 58 17.90 -4.74 0.80
C ASP A 58 16.96 -3.66 1.38
N CYS A 59 16.34 -3.98 2.52
CA CYS A 59 15.39 -3.08 3.19
C CYS A 59 16.03 -1.76 3.63
N ALA A 60 17.36 -1.68 3.71
CA ALA A 60 18.09 -0.48 4.12
C ALA A 60 18.01 0.65 3.11
N ARG A 61 17.82 0.31 1.84
CA ARG A 61 17.82 1.29 0.75
C ARG A 61 16.52 2.07 0.63
N TYR A 62 15.43 1.62 1.28
CA TYR A 62 14.13 2.28 1.15
C TYR A 62 13.98 3.45 2.12
N ASP A 63 13.56 4.59 1.57
CA ASP A 63 13.39 5.85 2.30
C ASP A 63 12.09 5.84 3.12
N LEU A 64 11.03 5.19 2.57
CA LEU A 64 9.70 5.13 3.15
C LEU A 64 9.20 3.69 3.25
N LEU A 65 8.67 3.33 4.42
CA LEU A 65 8.00 2.07 4.67
C LEU A 65 6.49 2.29 4.78
N VAL A 66 5.72 1.55 3.97
CA VAL A 66 4.25 1.59 3.93
C VAL A 66 3.71 0.35 4.61
N ARG A 67 2.78 0.52 5.55
CA ARG A 67 2.08 -0.58 6.22
C ARG A 67 0.57 -0.34 6.26
N PHE A 68 -0.18 -1.34 6.71
CA PHE A 68 -1.65 -1.34 6.67
C PHE A 68 -2.27 -1.67 8.00
N ASN A 69 -3.33 -0.94 8.38
CA ASN A 69 -4.22 -1.26 9.52
C ASN A 69 -3.44 -1.74 10.76
N ASN A 70 -3.70 -2.97 11.21
CA ASN A 70 -3.05 -3.57 12.39
C ASN A 70 -1.54 -3.80 12.24
N GLY A 71 -0.99 -3.67 11.04
CA GLY A 71 0.45 -3.67 10.82
C GLY A 71 1.19 -2.61 11.64
N LEU A 72 0.49 -1.56 12.07
CA LEU A 72 1.04 -0.55 12.99
C LEU A 72 1.55 -1.16 14.32
N ASP A 73 0.87 -2.20 14.81
CA ASP A 73 1.16 -2.85 16.10
C ASP A 73 2.02 -4.12 15.96
N THR A 74 2.40 -4.49 14.73
CA THR A 74 3.03 -5.78 14.47
C THR A 74 4.51 -5.56 14.13
N PRO A 75 5.46 -6.00 14.98
CA PRO A 75 6.88 -5.91 14.66
C PRO A 75 7.22 -6.77 13.44
N VAL A 76 8.20 -6.30 12.68
CA VAL A 76 8.78 -7.04 11.55
C VAL A 76 10.31 -7.03 11.69
N GLN A 77 10.95 -8.07 11.17
CA GLN A 77 12.40 -8.15 11.15
C GLN A 77 12.95 -7.22 10.07
N LEU A 78 13.61 -6.16 10.50
CA LEU A 78 14.35 -5.25 9.62
C LEU A 78 15.81 -5.22 10.07
N ARG A 79 16.74 -5.58 9.20
CA ARG A 79 18.17 -5.63 9.50
C ARG A 79 18.51 -6.50 10.72
N GLY A 80 17.80 -7.59 10.94
CA GLY A 80 18.03 -8.50 12.06
C GLY A 80 17.45 -8.04 13.40
N HIS A 81 16.71 -6.94 13.43
CA HIS A 81 16.04 -6.44 14.63
C HIS A 81 14.53 -6.32 14.42
N ASP A 82 13.77 -6.54 15.48
CA ASP A 82 12.33 -6.25 15.50
C ASP A 82 12.10 -4.74 15.39
N ALA A 83 11.30 -4.34 14.43
CA ALA A 83 10.96 -2.93 14.20
C ALA A 83 9.47 -2.75 13.97
N LEU A 84 8.92 -1.67 14.55
CA LEU A 84 7.56 -1.21 14.29
C LEU A 84 7.50 -0.16 13.16
N ARG A 85 8.64 0.20 12.56
CA ARG A 85 8.72 1.30 11.61
C ARG A 85 7.63 1.28 10.55
N CYS A 86 6.95 2.42 10.43
CA CYS A 86 5.91 2.67 9.44
C CYS A 86 5.89 4.18 9.12
N ASP A 87 6.41 4.59 7.99
CA ASP A 87 6.42 6.01 7.61
C ASP A 87 5.04 6.44 7.08
N LEU A 88 4.38 5.60 6.28
CA LEU A 88 3.04 5.83 5.73
C LEU A 88 2.10 4.71 6.14
N LEU A 89 1.06 5.04 6.91
CA LEU A 89 0.05 4.09 7.35
C LEU A 89 -1.19 4.18 6.47
N PHE A 90 -1.44 3.21 5.60
CA PHE A 90 -2.73 3.07 4.93
C PHE A 90 -3.73 2.40 5.87
N HIS A 91 -4.82 3.11 6.18
CA HIS A 91 -5.76 2.63 7.18
C HIS A 91 -7.22 2.85 6.74
N SER A 92 -8.09 1.88 7.06
CA SER A 92 -9.54 2.01 6.79
C SER A 92 -10.21 3.04 7.70
N LEU A 93 -9.64 3.29 8.87
CA LEU A 93 -10.20 4.11 9.96
C LEU A 93 -11.63 3.68 10.36
N THR A 94 -11.95 2.41 10.14
CA THR A 94 -13.21 1.77 10.56
C THR A 94 -13.03 1.03 11.87
N GLY A 95 -14.14 0.57 12.49
CA GLY A 95 -14.11 -0.20 13.72
C GLY A 95 -13.53 -1.61 13.59
N ASP A 96 -13.30 -2.10 12.38
CA ASP A 96 -12.81 -3.45 12.11
C ASP A 96 -11.29 -3.59 12.37
N ALA A 97 -10.57 -2.47 12.32
CA ALA A 97 -9.15 -2.43 12.66
C ALA A 97 -8.95 -1.94 14.09
N ARG A 98 -7.80 -2.30 14.69
CA ARG A 98 -7.42 -1.81 16.03
C ARG A 98 -7.38 -0.29 16.05
N PRO A 99 -7.76 0.35 17.17
CA PRO A 99 -7.72 1.80 17.28
C PRO A 99 -6.34 2.37 17.04
N VAL A 100 -6.26 3.39 16.21
CA VAL A 100 -5.06 4.21 16.03
C VAL A 100 -5.02 5.24 17.16
N THR A 101 -3.89 5.33 17.87
CA THR A 101 -3.65 6.31 18.92
C THR A 101 -2.37 7.08 18.65
N PRO A 102 -2.22 8.32 19.17
CA PRO A 102 -0.99 9.09 19.02
C PRO A 102 0.26 8.32 19.45
N ASP A 103 0.22 7.63 20.60
CA ASP A 103 1.36 6.85 21.13
C ASP A 103 1.80 5.71 20.20
N LYS A 104 0.85 5.06 19.50
CA LYS A 104 1.17 4.02 18.53
C LYS A 104 1.84 4.61 17.29
N LEU A 105 1.34 5.76 16.84
CA LEU A 105 1.89 6.45 15.68
C LEU A 105 3.32 6.91 15.94
N ASP A 106 3.55 7.48 17.11
CA ASP A 106 4.86 7.96 17.55
C ASP A 106 5.86 6.80 17.67
N ARG A 107 5.50 5.71 18.36
CA ARG A 107 6.35 4.51 18.48
C ARG A 107 6.75 3.90 17.13
N ALA A 108 5.86 3.94 16.14
CA ALA A 108 6.13 3.42 14.81
C ALA A 108 6.79 4.45 13.87
N GLY A 109 6.94 5.70 14.31
CA GLY A 109 7.48 6.80 13.52
C GLY A 109 6.60 7.20 12.34
N VAL A 110 5.25 7.10 12.49
CA VAL A 110 4.32 7.39 11.40
C VAL A 110 4.32 8.87 11.06
N ARG A 111 4.65 9.18 9.82
CA ARG A 111 4.69 10.54 9.30
C ARG A 111 3.38 11.00 8.67
N CYS A 112 2.60 10.05 8.17
CA CYS A 112 1.32 10.35 7.50
C CYS A 112 0.41 9.14 7.55
N ILE A 113 -0.89 9.38 7.82
CA ILE A 113 -1.95 8.38 7.71
C ILE A 113 -2.68 8.62 6.40
N VAL A 114 -2.76 7.60 5.56
CA VAL A 114 -3.51 7.62 4.31
C VAL A 114 -4.81 6.86 4.49
N HIS A 115 -5.93 7.59 4.56
CA HIS A 115 -7.24 6.94 4.60
C HIS A 115 -7.55 6.31 3.24
N ARG A 116 -7.58 4.97 3.23
CA ARG A 116 -7.66 4.18 2.00
C ARG A 116 -9.05 4.16 1.36
N THR A 117 -10.11 4.46 2.14
CA THR A 117 -11.50 4.35 1.69
C THR A 117 -12.07 5.72 1.37
N ALA A 118 -12.09 6.07 0.09
CA ALA A 118 -12.56 7.37 -0.37
C ALA A 118 -14.04 7.34 -0.76
N THR A 119 -14.92 6.73 0.05
CA THR A 119 -16.37 6.80 -0.13
C THR A 119 -16.96 8.06 0.55
N ARG A 120 -18.19 8.45 0.19
CA ARG A 120 -18.84 9.61 0.81
C ARG A 120 -18.99 9.47 2.32
N SER A 121 -19.33 8.27 2.80
CA SER A 121 -19.46 7.97 4.24
C SER A 121 -18.10 8.04 4.95
N ALA A 122 -17.02 7.64 4.29
CA ALA A 122 -15.68 7.65 4.85
C ALA A 122 -15.05 9.05 4.90
N LEU A 123 -15.47 9.99 4.05
CA LEU A 123 -14.92 11.37 4.04
C LEU A 123 -15.14 12.09 5.38
N LEU A 124 -16.32 11.92 5.98
CA LEU A 124 -16.60 12.46 7.29
C LEU A 124 -15.66 11.88 8.35
N ASN A 125 -15.42 10.57 8.30
CA ASN A 125 -14.49 9.90 9.20
C ASN A 125 -13.05 10.43 9.04
N THR A 126 -12.62 10.73 7.80
CA THR A 126 -11.32 11.38 7.55
C THR A 126 -11.20 12.70 8.33
N LEU A 127 -12.21 13.56 8.29
CA LEU A 127 -12.22 14.85 8.99
C LEU A 127 -12.19 14.67 10.53
N ILE A 128 -12.98 13.71 11.05
CA ILE A 128 -13.01 13.39 12.47
C ILE A 128 -11.64 12.89 12.94
N GLN A 129 -11.03 11.96 12.20
CA GLN A 129 -9.73 11.40 12.57
C GLN A 129 -8.62 12.43 12.44
N LYS A 130 -8.63 13.30 11.43
CA LYS A 130 -7.68 14.42 11.33
C LYS A 130 -7.70 15.30 12.59
N LYS A 131 -8.90 15.58 13.13
CA LYS A 131 -9.04 16.35 14.37
C LYS A 131 -8.57 15.57 15.60
N ARG A 132 -8.82 14.26 15.64
CA ARG A 132 -8.49 13.38 16.78
C ARG A 132 -6.99 13.07 16.86
N LEU A 133 -6.35 12.81 15.72
CA LEU A 133 -4.95 12.40 15.60
C LEU A 133 -4.06 13.61 15.31
N ARG A 134 -4.16 14.62 16.20
CA ARG A 134 -3.36 15.84 16.09
C ARG A 134 -1.86 15.51 16.12
N GLY A 135 -1.09 16.15 15.24
CA GLY A 135 0.36 15.96 15.14
C GLY A 135 0.80 15.08 13.97
N VAL A 136 -0.05 14.16 13.51
CA VAL A 136 0.23 13.37 12.29
C VAL A 136 -0.79 13.74 11.19
N PRO A 137 -0.35 14.15 10.00
CA PRO A 137 -1.23 14.42 8.88
C PRO A 137 -2.11 13.22 8.54
N VAL A 138 -3.42 13.46 8.41
CA VAL A 138 -4.37 12.49 7.87
C VAL A 138 -4.79 12.96 6.50
N VAL A 139 -4.39 12.22 5.49
CA VAL A 139 -4.75 12.44 4.08
C VAL A 139 -5.62 11.30 3.58
N ARG A 140 -6.08 11.40 2.35
CA ARG A 140 -6.86 10.34 1.70
C ARG A 140 -6.32 10.07 0.30
N ILE A 141 -6.67 8.93 -0.25
CA ILE A 141 -6.52 8.70 -1.68
C ILE A 141 -7.58 9.48 -2.45
N PRO A 142 -7.31 9.95 -3.69
CA PRO A 142 -8.32 10.58 -4.52
C PRO A 142 -9.52 9.65 -4.75
N LEU A 143 -10.74 10.20 -4.61
CA LEU A 143 -11.99 9.43 -4.73
C LEU A 143 -12.09 8.65 -6.05
N GLU A 144 -11.65 9.27 -7.15
CA GLU A 144 -11.73 8.63 -8.47
C GLU A 144 -10.80 7.42 -8.60
N ARG A 145 -9.65 7.42 -7.92
CA ARG A 145 -8.78 6.25 -7.88
C ARG A 145 -9.46 5.07 -7.19
N TYR A 146 -10.06 5.30 -6.05
CA TYR A 146 -10.79 4.25 -5.34
C TYR A 146 -11.93 3.68 -6.21
N ARG A 147 -12.70 4.57 -6.85
CA ARG A 147 -13.80 4.16 -7.76
C ARG A 147 -13.30 3.38 -8.98
N SER A 148 -12.20 3.81 -9.56
CA SER A 148 -11.57 3.11 -10.68
C SER A 148 -11.17 1.68 -10.30
N LEU A 149 -10.53 1.50 -9.13
CA LEU A 149 -10.20 0.17 -8.61
C LEU A 149 -11.44 -0.68 -8.38
N SER A 150 -12.46 -0.13 -7.70
CA SER A 150 -13.71 -0.85 -7.46
C SER A 150 -14.41 -1.26 -8.77
N ARG A 151 -14.44 -0.40 -9.79
CA ARG A 151 -14.96 -0.76 -11.12
C ARG A 151 -14.17 -1.91 -11.77
N ARG A 152 -12.84 -1.87 -11.67
CA ARG A 152 -11.97 -2.95 -12.20
C ARG A 152 -12.16 -4.27 -11.46
N LEU A 153 -12.61 -4.21 -10.20
CA LEU A 153 -12.97 -5.37 -9.37
C LEU A 153 -14.46 -5.79 -9.53
N GLY A 154 -15.15 -5.33 -10.57
CA GLY A 154 -16.56 -5.67 -10.76
C GLY A 154 -17.50 -5.12 -9.68
N GLY A 155 -17.08 -4.10 -8.95
CA GLY A 155 -17.83 -3.51 -7.84
C GLY A 155 -17.36 -3.97 -6.44
N ALA A 156 -16.49 -4.96 -6.34
CA ALA A 156 -15.93 -5.40 -5.07
C ALA A 156 -15.07 -4.31 -4.42
N SER A 157 -14.91 -4.40 -3.10
CA SER A 157 -14.09 -3.47 -2.33
C SER A 157 -12.61 -3.85 -2.45
N PRO A 158 -11.73 -2.96 -2.93
CA PRO A 158 -10.31 -3.26 -2.98
C PRO A 158 -9.73 -3.41 -1.57
N SER A 159 -8.79 -4.33 -1.39
CA SER A 159 -8.04 -4.45 -0.13
C SER A 159 -7.14 -3.24 0.10
N SER A 160 -6.73 -3.01 1.36
CA SER A 160 -5.80 -1.93 1.69
C SER A 160 -4.46 -2.07 0.95
N GLY A 161 -4.02 -3.31 0.76
CA GLY A 161 -2.80 -3.63 0.02
C GLY A 161 -2.90 -3.22 -1.45
N LEU A 162 -3.96 -3.64 -2.14
CA LEU A 162 -4.17 -3.27 -3.55
C LEU A 162 -4.31 -1.76 -3.72
N VAL A 163 -5.05 -1.09 -2.83
CA VAL A 163 -5.19 0.37 -2.88
C VAL A 163 -3.84 1.05 -2.80
N ALA A 164 -3.01 0.68 -1.82
CA ALA A 164 -1.70 1.31 -1.65
C ALA A 164 -0.77 1.01 -2.83
N ALA A 165 -0.70 -0.25 -3.26
CA ALA A 165 0.14 -0.65 -4.39
C ALA A 165 -0.27 0.11 -5.68
N SER A 166 -1.56 0.14 -6.01
CA SER A 166 -2.06 0.86 -7.18
C SER A 166 -1.80 2.36 -7.11
N VAL A 167 -1.94 2.97 -5.92
CA VAL A 167 -1.62 4.40 -5.73
C VAL A 167 -0.12 4.64 -5.93
N MET A 168 0.76 3.85 -5.30
CA MET A 168 2.20 4.03 -5.39
C MET A 168 2.76 3.77 -6.80
N LEU A 169 2.19 2.82 -7.54
CA LEU A 169 2.56 2.53 -8.93
C LEU A 169 2.28 3.71 -9.90
N ASP A 170 1.42 4.64 -9.49
CA ASP A 170 1.11 5.85 -10.28
C ASP A 170 1.76 7.13 -9.70
N MET A 171 2.51 7.02 -8.59
CA MET A 171 3.20 8.15 -7.99
C MET A 171 4.63 8.30 -8.56
N PRO A 172 5.23 9.51 -8.48
CA PRO A 172 6.57 9.78 -9.01
C PRO A 172 7.68 9.25 -8.08
N VAL A 173 7.58 7.99 -7.63
CA VAL A 173 8.61 7.33 -6.82
C VAL A 173 9.78 6.90 -7.70
N ALA A 174 10.99 6.88 -7.13
CA ALA A 174 12.18 6.42 -7.84
C ALA A 174 12.21 4.88 -7.94
N GLU A 175 11.72 4.21 -6.91
CA GLU A 175 11.69 2.76 -6.82
C GLU A 175 10.55 2.32 -5.92
N LEU A 176 9.91 1.21 -6.27
CA LEU A 176 8.87 0.58 -5.47
C LEU A 176 9.19 -0.89 -5.23
N ALA A 177 9.20 -1.33 -3.96
CA ALA A 177 9.19 -2.75 -3.64
C ALA A 177 7.88 -3.14 -2.95
N ILE A 178 7.39 -4.35 -3.23
CA ILE A 178 6.18 -4.92 -2.63
C ILE A 178 6.53 -6.28 -2.03
N ALA A 179 6.29 -6.46 -0.74
CA ALA A 179 6.56 -7.66 0.03
C ALA A 179 5.34 -8.11 0.84
N GLY A 180 5.19 -9.40 1.11
CA GLY A 180 4.15 -9.94 1.98
C GLY A 180 2.73 -9.84 1.44
N PHE A 181 2.53 -9.90 0.11
CA PHE A 181 1.23 -9.91 -0.54
C PHE A 181 0.92 -11.32 -1.06
N THR A 182 -0.08 -11.97 -0.48
CA THR A 182 -0.51 -13.31 -0.89
C THR A 182 -1.97 -13.40 -1.28
N PHE A 183 -2.65 -12.26 -1.40
CA PHE A 183 -4.08 -12.18 -1.76
C PHE A 183 -4.93 -13.10 -0.90
N PHE A 184 -4.75 -12.98 0.42
CA PHE A 184 -5.45 -13.77 1.45
C PHE A 184 -5.24 -15.30 1.36
N SER A 185 -4.27 -15.78 0.61
CA SER A 185 -4.01 -17.21 0.46
C SER A 185 -3.18 -17.82 1.59
N THR A 186 -2.56 -17.00 2.43
CA THR A 186 -1.84 -17.40 3.65
C THR A 186 -2.40 -16.66 4.86
N ARG A 187 -2.17 -17.22 6.05
CA ARG A 187 -2.43 -16.54 7.32
C ARG A 187 -1.64 -15.23 7.40
N TYR A 188 -1.99 -14.40 8.36
CA TYR A 188 -1.25 -13.18 8.65
C TYR A 188 0.00 -13.45 9.51
N ILE A 189 0.92 -12.50 9.52
CA ILE A 189 2.02 -12.48 10.50
C ILE A 189 1.44 -12.46 11.92
N ALA A 190 2.16 -13.05 12.87
CA ALA A 190 1.73 -13.11 14.27
C ALA A 190 1.45 -11.70 14.83
N GLY A 191 0.37 -11.59 15.58
CA GLY A 191 -0.07 -10.32 16.17
C GLY A 191 -0.83 -9.38 15.24
N TYR A 192 -0.97 -9.67 13.94
CA TYR A 192 -1.79 -8.85 13.04
C TYR A 192 -3.29 -9.10 13.23
N ASP A 193 -3.69 -10.37 13.20
CA ASP A 193 -5.06 -10.82 13.43
C ASP A 193 -5.05 -12.27 13.96
N ASP A 194 -5.08 -12.40 15.27
CA ASP A 194 -4.94 -13.69 15.96
C ASP A 194 -6.13 -14.63 15.74
N ALA A 195 -7.27 -14.12 15.25
CA ALA A 195 -8.41 -14.92 14.85
C ALA A 195 -8.17 -15.70 13.54
N VAL A 196 -7.10 -15.38 12.79
CA VAL A 196 -6.74 -16.01 11.51
C VAL A 196 -5.43 -16.77 11.68
N ALA A 197 -5.49 -17.92 12.39
CA ALA A 197 -4.32 -18.69 12.77
C ALA A 197 -3.78 -19.61 11.65
N THR A 198 -4.58 -19.91 10.62
CA THR A 198 -4.22 -20.83 9.52
C THR A 198 -4.49 -20.20 8.16
N ASP A 199 -3.84 -20.74 7.12
CA ASP A 199 -4.07 -20.32 5.73
C ASP A 199 -5.51 -20.61 5.28
N GLU A 200 -6.09 -21.69 5.77
CA GLU A 200 -7.49 -22.04 5.54
C GLU A 200 -8.44 -21.01 6.16
N ALA A 201 -8.18 -20.61 7.40
CA ALA A 201 -8.98 -19.59 8.08
C ALA A 201 -8.92 -18.25 7.35
N ALA A 202 -7.75 -17.89 6.76
CA ALA A 202 -7.61 -16.67 5.96
C ALA A 202 -8.51 -16.73 4.71
N ARG A 203 -8.45 -17.82 3.96
CA ARG A 203 -9.29 -18.02 2.76
C ARG A 203 -10.79 -18.04 3.10
N SER A 204 -11.17 -18.82 4.10
CA SER A 204 -12.57 -18.95 4.54
C SER A 204 -13.15 -17.64 5.01
N ARG A 205 -12.37 -16.84 5.75
CA ARG A 205 -12.80 -15.51 6.22
C ARG A 205 -13.11 -14.55 5.06
N VAL A 206 -12.24 -14.52 4.05
CA VAL A 206 -12.43 -13.64 2.89
C VAL A 206 -13.62 -14.11 2.04
N ALA A 207 -13.76 -15.42 1.83
CA ALA A 207 -14.90 -16.00 1.14
C ALA A 207 -16.22 -15.71 1.86
N ALA A 208 -16.26 -15.87 3.19
CA ALA A 208 -17.45 -15.57 4.00
C ALA A 208 -17.80 -14.08 4.02
N ALA A 209 -16.80 -13.19 4.00
CA ALA A 209 -17.01 -11.75 3.97
C ALA A 209 -17.56 -11.26 2.62
N GLY A 210 -17.22 -11.94 1.52
CA GLY A 210 -17.79 -11.74 0.19
C GLY A 210 -17.56 -10.37 -0.47
N HIS A 211 -16.71 -9.52 0.11
CA HIS A 211 -16.49 -8.16 -0.39
C HIS A 211 -15.11 -7.95 -1.04
N HIS A 212 -14.23 -8.92 -0.97
CA HIS A 212 -12.94 -8.94 -1.68
C HIS A 212 -12.93 -10.04 -2.73
N ASP A 213 -12.21 -9.81 -3.82
CA ASP A 213 -11.94 -10.78 -4.88
C ASP A 213 -10.43 -10.96 -5.01
N PRO A 214 -9.85 -12.00 -4.35
CA PRO A 214 -8.41 -12.25 -4.36
C PRO A 214 -7.82 -12.44 -5.75
N GLU A 215 -8.55 -13.11 -6.65
CA GLU A 215 -8.09 -13.40 -8.00
C GLU A 215 -8.04 -12.12 -8.85
N ALA A 216 -9.12 -11.36 -8.83
CA ALA A 216 -9.17 -10.07 -9.51
C ALA A 216 -8.14 -9.09 -8.95
N GLU A 217 -7.92 -9.07 -7.62
CA GLU A 217 -6.89 -8.23 -6.99
C GLU A 217 -5.48 -8.59 -7.47
N ALA A 218 -5.16 -9.89 -7.56
CA ALA A 218 -3.86 -10.36 -8.05
C ALA A 218 -3.65 -10.00 -9.53
N ALA A 219 -4.66 -10.21 -10.36
CA ALA A 219 -4.61 -9.89 -11.79
C ALA A 219 -4.45 -8.38 -12.02
N ILE A 220 -5.15 -7.55 -11.23
CA ILE A 220 -5.02 -6.09 -11.30
C ILE A 220 -3.61 -5.65 -10.88
N LEU A 221 -3.08 -6.18 -9.77
CA LEU A 221 -1.73 -5.83 -9.35
C LEU A 221 -0.69 -6.20 -10.40
N ALA A 222 -0.76 -7.41 -10.95
CA ALA A 222 0.16 -7.85 -12.01
C ALA A 222 0.14 -6.91 -13.23
N LYS A 223 -1.06 -6.52 -13.68
CA LYS A 223 -1.24 -5.60 -14.80
C LYS A 223 -0.69 -4.21 -14.49
N ASP A 224 -0.95 -3.68 -13.30
CA ASP A 224 -0.49 -2.36 -12.89
C ASP A 224 1.03 -2.32 -12.73
N VAL A 225 1.66 -3.39 -12.22
CA VAL A 225 3.13 -3.54 -12.13
C VAL A 225 3.73 -3.58 -13.53
N ALA A 226 3.20 -4.40 -14.46
CA ALA A 226 3.68 -4.45 -15.83
C ALA A 226 3.60 -3.08 -16.52
N ALA A 227 2.49 -2.38 -16.35
CA ALA A 227 2.31 -1.03 -16.89
C ALA A 227 3.27 0.00 -16.25
N ALA A 228 3.58 -0.10 -14.96
CA ALA A 228 4.53 0.76 -14.31
C ALA A 228 5.97 0.52 -14.80
N ILE A 229 6.38 -0.74 -14.95
CA ILE A 229 7.69 -1.13 -15.52
C ILE A 229 7.81 -0.61 -16.96
N SER A 230 6.77 -0.73 -17.77
CA SER A 230 6.78 -0.23 -19.16
C SER A 230 6.89 1.31 -19.25
N ARG A 231 6.51 2.03 -18.19
CA ARG A 231 6.74 3.48 -18.05
C ARG A 231 8.13 3.83 -17.50
N GLY A 232 8.99 2.84 -17.26
CA GLY A 232 10.35 3.02 -16.74
C GLY A 232 10.46 3.05 -15.21
N MET A 233 9.40 2.70 -14.47
CA MET A 233 9.47 2.61 -13.01
C MET A 233 10.26 1.36 -12.59
N ASN A 234 11.17 1.52 -11.63
CA ASN A 234 11.87 0.40 -11.00
C ASN A 234 10.94 -0.26 -9.97
N VAL A 235 10.44 -1.47 -10.28
CA VAL A 235 9.52 -2.21 -9.38
C VAL A 235 10.14 -3.57 -9.04
N THR A 236 10.24 -3.87 -7.74
CA THR A 236 10.70 -5.15 -7.21
C THR A 236 9.56 -5.83 -6.46
N LEU A 237 9.29 -7.09 -6.75
CA LEU A 237 8.33 -7.91 -6.01
C LEU A 237 9.05 -8.96 -5.18
N GLY A 238 8.62 -9.14 -3.93
CA GLY A 238 9.10 -10.23 -3.09
C GLY A 238 8.79 -11.60 -3.71
N PRO A 239 9.62 -12.63 -3.46
CA PRO A 239 9.45 -13.95 -4.08
C PRO A 239 8.08 -14.58 -3.78
N ASN A 240 7.50 -14.35 -2.61
CA ASN A 240 6.17 -14.84 -2.28
C ASN A 240 5.05 -14.07 -3.00
N VAL A 241 5.26 -12.77 -3.25
CA VAL A 241 4.33 -11.96 -4.07
C VAL A 241 4.28 -12.51 -5.49
N LEU A 242 5.44 -12.79 -6.08
CA LEU A 242 5.57 -13.41 -7.41
C LEU A 242 4.85 -14.76 -7.46
N ARG A 243 5.13 -15.64 -6.50
CA ARG A 243 4.48 -16.96 -6.39
C ARG A 243 2.95 -16.85 -6.22
N ALA A 244 2.48 -15.90 -5.43
CA ALA A 244 1.06 -15.68 -5.20
C ALA A 244 0.35 -15.20 -6.45
N ILE A 245 0.91 -14.23 -7.17
CA ILE A 245 0.36 -13.76 -8.46
C ILE A 245 0.30 -14.92 -9.46
N ALA A 246 1.39 -15.66 -9.65
CA ALA A 246 1.44 -16.79 -10.59
C ALA A 246 0.38 -17.86 -10.26
N ARG A 247 0.24 -18.21 -8.97
CA ARG A 247 -0.73 -19.20 -8.50
C ARG A 247 -2.18 -18.75 -8.74
N VAL A 248 -2.49 -17.49 -8.41
CA VAL A 248 -3.85 -16.97 -8.47
C VAL A 248 -4.27 -16.70 -9.91
N THR A 249 -3.36 -16.20 -10.76
CA THR A 249 -3.65 -15.90 -12.16
C THR A 249 -3.47 -17.09 -13.11
N GLY A 250 -2.87 -18.19 -12.62
CA GLY A 250 -2.52 -19.35 -13.45
C GLY A 250 -1.46 -19.05 -14.53
N ARG A 251 -0.74 -17.93 -14.43
CA ARG A 251 0.26 -17.48 -15.41
C ARG A 251 1.60 -17.25 -14.76
N PRO A 252 2.72 -17.71 -15.38
CA PRO A 252 4.06 -17.32 -14.93
C PRO A 252 4.22 -15.80 -15.02
N ILE A 253 4.86 -15.21 -14.03
CA ILE A 253 4.97 -13.75 -13.95
C ILE A 253 5.79 -13.18 -15.13
N ASP A 254 6.78 -13.94 -15.60
CA ASP A 254 7.59 -13.54 -16.77
C ASP A 254 6.72 -13.31 -18.00
N SER A 255 5.64 -14.09 -18.18
CA SER A 255 4.66 -13.86 -19.23
C SER A 255 3.80 -12.62 -19.04
N LEU A 256 3.66 -12.16 -17.79
CA LEU A 256 2.92 -10.93 -17.45
C LEU A 256 3.80 -9.69 -17.58
N LEU A 257 5.10 -9.82 -17.31
CA LEU A 257 6.10 -8.76 -17.46
C LEU A 257 6.63 -8.63 -18.89
N ALA A 258 6.67 -9.73 -19.67
CA ALA A 258 7.12 -9.75 -21.07
C ALA A 258 6.17 -9.02 -22.05
N CYS A 259 4.96 -8.66 -21.62
CA CYS A 259 4.06 -7.80 -22.39
C CYS A 259 4.44 -6.31 -22.36
N ALA A 260 5.52 -5.93 -21.68
CA ALA A 260 6.05 -4.58 -21.74
C ALA A 260 6.90 -4.41 -23.02
N PRO A 261 6.64 -3.41 -23.87
CA PRO A 261 7.45 -3.19 -25.07
C PRO A 261 8.90 -2.91 -24.65
N SER A 262 9.83 -3.69 -25.20
CA SER A 262 11.27 -3.51 -25.05
C SER A 262 11.67 -2.23 -25.78
N SER A 263 11.68 -1.10 -25.08
CA SER A 263 12.21 0.16 -25.59
C SER A 263 12.97 0.89 -24.50
N GLY A 264 14.26 0.59 -24.44
CA GLY A 264 15.23 1.38 -23.70
C GLY A 264 16.65 0.95 -24.10
N PRO A 265 17.57 1.90 -24.42
CA PRO A 265 18.90 1.55 -24.84
C PRO A 265 19.65 0.86 -23.70
N GLN A 266 20.17 -0.33 -24.00
CA GLN A 266 21.17 -0.98 -23.15
C GLN A 266 22.34 0.00 -22.93
N ALA A 267 22.52 0.46 -21.71
CA ALA A 267 23.73 1.15 -21.32
C ALA A 267 24.88 0.15 -21.41
N GLN A 268 25.68 0.25 -22.48
CA GLN A 268 26.95 -0.43 -22.60
C GLN A 268 27.86 0.10 -21.48
N ILE A 269 28.12 -0.73 -20.49
CA ILE A 269 29.20 -0.50 -19.53
C ILE A 269 30.51 -0.72 -20.35
N SER A 270 31.12 0.37 -20.82
CA SER A 270 32.45 0.35 -21.36
C SER A 270 33.41 0.15 -20.20
N ASN A 271 34.02 -1.04 -20.10
CA ASN A 271 35.22 -1.30 -19.34
C ASN A 271 36.37 -0.51 -20.02
N SER A 272 36.64 0.69 -19.56
CA SER A 272 37.91 1.37 -19.83
C SER A 272 38.83 1.08 -18.67
N ASP A 273 39.79 0.19 -18.94
CA ASP A 273 40.97 -0.11 -18.15
C ASP A 273 41.83 1.18 -18.01
N PRO A 274 42.17 1.67 -16.81
CA PRO A 274 43.16 2.74 -16.69
C PRO A 274 44.56 2.15 -16.71
N GLY A 275 45.19 2.19 -17.90
CA GLY A 275 46.56 1.83 -18.12
C GLY A 275 47.53 2.55 -17.20
N ALA A 276 48.50 1.78 -16.76
CA ALA A 276 49.63 2.14 -15.95
C ALA A 276 50.39 3.37 -16.49
N ALA A 277 50.53 4.38 -15.64
CA ALA A 277 51.52 5.45 -15.85
C ALA A 277 52.80 5.11 -15.08
N ASP A 278 53.82 4.88 -15.84
CA ASP A 278 55.21 4.64 -15.45
C ASP A 278 55.83 5.90 -14.79
N LEU A 279 56.35 5.74 -13.59
CA LEU A 279 57.16 6.75 -12.90
C LEU A 279 58.57 6.31 -12.87
N ARG A 280 59.45 6.99 -13.63
CA ARG A 280 60.91 7.07 -13.38
C ARG A 280 61.50 8.32 -14.03
N PRO A 281 62.65 8.79 -13.53
CA PRO A 281 63.17 8.89 -12.16
C PRO A 281 63.07 10.32 -11.63
#